data_2270b2d8d411ccf81edb09d7cad62683
#
_entry.id   2270b2d8d411ccf81edb09d7cad62683
#
_cell.length_a   1.000
_cell.length_b   1.000
_cell.length_c   1.000
_cell.angle_alpha   90.00
_cell.angle_beta   90.00
_cell.angle_gamma   90.00
#
_symmetry.space_group_name_H-M   'P 1'
#
loop_
_entity.id
_entity.type
_entity.pdbx_description
1 polymer ?
#
loop_
_entity_poly.entity_id
_entity_poly.type
_entity_poly.pdbx_seq_one_letter_code
_entity_poly.pdbx_strand_id
1 'polypeptide(L)' 'MELTQLKYFLCAAKNQHITKSAEMLHIAQPALTKSIKSLEEELGVPLFAKSGRNIVLTQIGRAHV' A
#
# COMPACT_ATOMS: atom_id res chain seq x y z
N MET A 1 8.88 -10.94 0.10
CA MET A 1 8.34 -9.80 0.86
C MET A 1 9.42 -9.23 1.75
N GLU A 2 9.77 -7.97 1.55
CA GLU A 2 10.78 -7.31 2.35
C GLU A 2 10.15 -6.53 3.49
N LEU A 3 10.92 -6.32 4.54
CA LEU A 3 10.46 -5.53 5.68
C LEU A 3 10.06 -4.11 5.26
N THR A 4 10.81 -3.51 4.34
CA THR A 4 10.52 -2.18 3.82
C THR A 4 9.15 -2.15 3.12
N GLN A 5 8.85 -3.16 2.30
CA GLN A 5 7.56 -3.27 1.62
C GLN A 5 6.42 -3.39 2.64
N LEU A 6 6.64 -4.16 3.69
CA LEU A 6 5.64 -4.33 4.74
C LEU A 6 5.39 -3.01 5.47
N LYS A 7 6.44 -2.24 5.75
CA LYS A 7 6.30 -0.91 6.36
C LYS A 7 5.50 0.02 5.46
N TYR A 8 5.76 0.01 4.16
CA TYR A 8 5.05 0.84 3.20
C TYR A 8 3.58 0.44 3.14
N PHE A 9 3.31 -0.85 3.10
CA PHE A 9 1.94 -1.36 3.10
C PHE A 9 1.18 -0.93 4.36
N LEU A 10 1.78 -1.08 5.53
CA LEU A 10 1.15 -0.71 6.79
C LEU A 10 0.87 0.79 6.87
N CYS A 11 1.79 1.61 6.39
CA CYS A 11 1.59 3.06 6.34
C CYS A 11 0.43 3.42 5.41
N ALA A 12 0.40 2.83 4.23
CA ALA A 12 -0.67 3.09 3.26
C ALA A 12 -2.02 2.59 3.78
N ALA A 13 -2.03 1.45 4.45
CA ALA A 13 -3.25 0.89 5.04
C ALA A 13 -3.81 1.78 6.13
N LYS A 14 -2.93 2.33 6.98
CA LYS A 14 -3.32 3.20 8.07
C LYS A 14 -3.89 4.51 7.58
N ASN A 15 -3.27 5.11 6.56
CA ASN A 15 -3.67 6.43 6.05
C ASN A 15 -4.75 6.34 4.98
N GLN A 16 -4.82 5.23 4.27
CA GLN A 16 -5.74 5.02 3.15
C GLN A 16 -5.65 6.12 2.09
N HIS A 17 -4.44 6.68 1.94
CA HIS A 17 -4.18 7.77 1.00
C HIS A 17 -2.74 7.66 0.54
N ILE A 18 -2.56 7.40 -0.76
CA ILE A 18 -1.23 7.08 -1.28
C ILE A 18 -0.26 8.27 -1.21
N THR A 19 -0.74 9.46 -1.56
CA THR A 19 0.09 10.66 -1.56
C THR A 19 0.58 11.01 -0.17
N LYS A 20 -0.33 10.99 0.81
CA LYS A 20 0.03 11.28 2.21
C LYS A 20 1.00 10.23 2.75
N SER A 21 0.76 8.97 2.43
CA SER A 21 1.64 7.90 2.88
C SER A 21 3.04 8.06 2.31
N ALA A 22 3.16 8.41 1.03
CA ALA A 22 4.46 8.65 0.41
C ALA A 22 5.18 9.82 1.09
N GLU A 23 4.45 10.90 1.39
CA GLU A 23 5.02 12.05 2.10
C GLU A 23 5.53 11.65 3.48
N MET A 24 4.75 10.89 4.23
CA MET A 24 5.14 10.43 5.56
C MET A 24 6.36 9.51 5.52
N LEU A 25 6.51 8.75 4.45
CA LEU A 25 7.64 7.85 4.26
C LEU A 25 8.84 8.53 3.60
N HIS A 26 8.71 9.79 3.20
CA HIS A 26 9.75 10.55 2.52
C HIS A 26 10.21 9.88 1.22
N ILE A 27 9.25 9.35 0.47
CA ILE A 27 9.52 8.72 -0.83
C ILE A 27 8.59 9.30 -1.88
N ALA A 28 8.95 9.13 -3.16
CA ALA A 28 8.10 9.55 -4.26
C ALA A 28 6.87 8.64 -4.34
N GLN A 29 5.74 9.23 -4.71
CA GLN A 29 4.50 8.47 -4.84
C GLN A 29 4.63 7.25 -5.78
N PRO A 30 5.29 7.38 -6.96
CA PRO A 30 5.48 6.21 -7.82
C PRO A 30 6.25 5.07 -7.15
N ALA A 31 7.20 5.41 -6.29
CA ALA A 31 7.97 4.39 -5.57
C ALA A 31 7.09 3.61 -4.61
N LEU A 32 6.20 4.31 -3.90
CA LEU A 32 5.25 3.66 -2.98
C LEU A 32 4.28 2.76 -3.76
N THR A 33 3.71 3.27 -4.85
CA THR A 33 2.79 2.52 -5.68
C THR A 33 3.43 1.25 -6.22
N LYS A 34 4.66 1.36 -6.71
CA LYS A 34 5.40 0.22 -7.24
C LYS A 34 5.66 -0.83 -6.16
N SER A 35 6.02 -0.38 -4.97
CA SER A 35 6.29 -1.28 -3.84
C SER A 35 5.04 -2.06 -3.44
N ILE A 36 3.90 -1.38 -3.37
CA ILE A 36 2.63 -2.02 -3.03
C ILE A 36 2.22 -3.02 -4.12
N LYS A 37 2.36 -2.65 -5.39
CA LYS A 37 2.04 -3.54 -6.50
C LYS A 37 2.92 -4.79 -6.48
N SER A 38 4.21 -4.62 -6.19
CA SER A 38 5.13 -5.74 -6.08
C SER A 38 4.70 -6.70 -4.98
N LEU A 39 4.26 -6.15 -3.86
CA LEU A 39 3.76 -6.97 -2.75
C LEU A 39 2.49 -7.71 -3.14
N GLU A 40 1.57 -7.05 -3.82
CA GLU A 40 0.34 -7.68 -4.30
C GLU A 40 0.63 -8.82 -5.27
N GLU A 41 1.59 -8.62 -6.17
CA GLU A 41 2.01 -9.66 -7.11
C GLU A 41 2.63 -10.85 -6.40
N GLU A 42 3.44 -10.59 -5.39
CA GLU A 42 4.08 -11.63 -4.60
C GLU A 42 3.05 -12.48 -3.85
N LEU A 43 2.04 -11.83 -3.31
CA LEU A 43 0.96 -12.52 -2.59
C LEU A 43 -0.09 -13.12 -3.51
N GLY A 44 -0.14 -12.64 -4.78
CA GLY A 44 -1.11 -13.11 -5.74
C GLY A 44 -2.54 -12.61 -5.51
N VAL A 45 -2.70 -11.60 -4.68
CA VAL A 45 -4.02 -11.05 -4.34
C VAL A 45 -3.94 -9.53 -4.25
N PRO A 46 -5.03 -8.80 -4.60
CA PRO A 46 -5.08 -7.35 -4.42
C PRO A 46 -5.28 -7.00 -2.96
N LEU A 47 -4.46 -6.09 -2.45
CA LEU A 47 -4.56 -5.62 -1.07
C LEU A 47 -5.32 -4.31 -0.96
N PHE A 48 -5.30 -3.50 -2.02
CA PHE A 48 -5.97 -2.20 -2.05
C PHE A 48 -6.85 -2.09 -3.28
N ALA A 49 -7.97 -1.39 -3.11
CA ALA A 49 -8.82 -0.97 -4.20
C ALA A 49 -8.75 0.56 -4.28
N LYS A 50 -8.79 1.10 -5.49
CA LYS A 50 -8.75 2.53 -5.69
C LYS A 50 -10.15 3.12 -5.54
N SER A 51 -10.26 4.20 -4.77
CA SER A 51 -11.52 4.92 -4.58
C SER A 51 -11.25 6.41 -4.74
N GLY A 52 -11.41 6.94 -5.96
CA GLY A 52 -11.06 8.32 -6.25
C GLY A 52 -9.56 8.55 -6.07
N ARG A 53 -9.19 9.50 -5.23
CA ARG A 53 -7.79 9.78 -4.89
C ARG A 53 -7.29 8.94 -3.72
N ASN A 54 -8.21 8.28 -3.05
CA ASN A 54 -7.88 7.45 -1.89
C ASN A 54 -7.71 6.00 -2.28
N ILE A 55 -7.11 5.24 -1.40
CA ILE A 55 -7.06 3.79 -1.50
C ILE A 55 -7.80 3.22 -0.30
N VAL A 56 -8.45 2.11 -0.49
CA VAL A 56 -9.12 1.40 0.59
C VAL A 56 -8.63 -0.04 0.62
N LEU A 57 -8.56 -0.62 1.80
CA LEU A 57 -8.17 -2.01 1.93
C LEU A 57 -9.24 -2.92 1.34
N THR A 58 -8.79 -3.91 0.57
CA THR A 58 -9.68 -4.99 0.18
C THR A 58 -9.95 -5.85 1.40
N GLN A 59 -10.92 -6.75 1.31
CA GLN A 59 -11.22 -7.68 2.39
C GLN A 59 -9.99 -8.53 2.74
N ILE A 60 -9.24 -8.92 1.72
CA ILE A 60 -8.01 -9.70 1.89
C ILE A 60 -6.93 -8.83 2.56
N GLY A 61 -6.80 -7.58 2.15
CA GLY A 61 -5.85 -6.65 2.75
C GLY A 61 -6.12 -6.41 4.21
N ARG A 62 -7.39 -6.31 4.59
CA ARG A 62 -7.78 -6.13 6.00
C ARG A 62 -7.41 -7.34 6.84
N ALA A 63 -7.51 -8.52 6.29
CA ALA A 63 -7.16 -9.75 7.00
C ALA A 63 -5.67 -9.85 7.30
N HIS A 64 -4.83 -9.13 6.53
CA HIS A 64 -3.38 -9.14 6.68
C HIS A 64 -2.84 -7.94 7.48
N VAL A 65 -3.68 -7.02 7.86
CA VAL A 65 -3.33 -5.90 8.70
C VAL A 65 -3.68 -6.20 10.14
#